data_4a5a3b5980c8d6933deff7d6c0af0f65
#
_entry.id   4a5a3b5980c8d6933deff7d6c0af0f65
#
_cell.length_a   1.000
_cell.length_b   1.000
_cell.length_c   1.000
_cell.angle_alpha   90.00
_cell.angle_beta   90.00
_cell.angle_gamma   90.00
#
_symmetry.space_group_name_H-M   'P 1'
#
loop_
_entity.id
_entity.type
_entity.pdbx_description
1 polymer ?
#
loop_
_entity_poly.entity_id
_entity_poly.type
_entity_poly.pdbx_seq_one_letter_code
_entity_poly.pdbx_strand_id
1 'polypeptide(L)'
;GVPKGILCLHWYDVCLEGEANQVGPTPMAGRHDALCAAAEMIIKVNELPDRMGGNMVATVGEIQNYPNSRNIIPDKVHFTVDIRSWDDDKALRAWDSLKADFQAIAERRGTPIRMEETWRVEHAPFDDRLVKRVLESADELGLSNYYMVSGAGHDASYMNQICPTAMVFVPS
;
A
#
# COMPACT_ATOMS: atom_id res chain seq x y z
N GLY A 1 10.84 -19.09 -11.13
CA GLY A 1 10.26 -19.06 -9.78
C GLY A 1 8.93 -19.79 -9.71
N VAL A 2 8.63 -20.37 -8.56
CA VAL A 2 7.38 -21.10 -8.31
C VAL A 2 6.66 -20.45 -7.14
N PRO A 3 5.67 -19.58 -7.39
CA PRO A 3 4.91 -18.96 -6.33
C PRO A 3 3.98 -19.95 -5.62
N LYS A 4 3.97 -19.89 -4.27
CA LYS A 4 2.95 -20.59 -3.47
C LYS A 4 1.61 -19.86 -3.43
N GLY A 5 1.56 -18.64 -3.95
CA GLY A 5 0.40 -17.78 -3.97
C GLY A 5 0.77 -16.31 -4.15
N ILE A 6 -0.22 -15.45 -4.00
CA ILE A 6 -0.16 -14.00 -4.24
C ILE A 6 -0.51 -13.29 -2.95
N LEU A 7 0.21 -12.20 -2.61
CA LEU A 7 -0.12 -11.34 -1.47
C LEU A 7 -1.51 -10.71 -1.62
N CYS A 8 -2.17 -10.40 -0.52
CA CYS A 8 -3.31 -9.48 -0.54
C CYS A 8 -2.84 -8.09 -1.01
N LEU A 9 -3.79 -7.34 -1.53
CA LEU A 9 -3.55 -6.00 -2.06
C LEU A 9 -4.69 -5.09 -1.62
N HIS A 10 -4.38 -4.08 -0.83
CA HIS A 10 -5.34 -3.10 -0.34
C HIS A 10 -4.92 -1.70 -0.77
N TRP A 11 -5.79 -0.99 -1.48
CA TRP A 11 -5.57 0.37 -1.91
C TRP A 11 -6.51 1.35 -1.21
N TYR A 12 -5.94 2.44 -0.80
CA TYR A 12 -6.67 3.51 -0.12
C TYR A 12 -6.30 4.86 -0.70
N ASP A 13 -7.29 5.73 -0.79
CA ASP A 13 -7.14 7.13 -1.14
C ASP A 13 -7.26 8.00 0.11
N VAL A 14 -6.39 8.98 0.23
CA VAL A 14 -6.36 9.93 1.35
C VAL A 14 -6.40 11.34 0.80
N CYS A 15 -7.41 12.11 1.21
CA CYS A 15 -7.56 13.52 0.86
C CYS A 15 -7.48 14.37 2.11
N LEU A 16 -6.66 15.42 2.06
CA LEU A 16 -6.48 16.42 3.11
C LEU A 16 -6.92 17.77 2.60
N GLU A 17 -7.57 18.55 3.47
CA GLU A 17 -7.91 19.93 3.23
C GLU A 17 -7.14 20.81 4.20
N GLY A 18 -6.67 21.95 3.72
CA GLY A 18 -5.94 22.97 4.48
C GLY A 18 -6.45 24.35 4.11
N GLU A 19 -5.58 25.36 4.22
CA GLU A 19 -5.91 26.74 3.91
C GLU A 19 -4.81 27.37 3.05
N ALA A 20 -5.17 27.78 1.81
CA ALA A 20 -4.25 28.47 0.90
C ALA A 20 -4.01 29.91 1.32
N ASN A 21 -2.76 30.25 1.54
CA ASN A 21 -2.32 31.61 1.82
C ASN A 21 -0.92 31.85 1.26
N GLN A 22 -0.57 33.12 1.01
CA GLN A 22 0.79 33.45 0.58
C GLN A 22 1.78 33.19 1.72
N VAL A 23 2.90 32.53 1.41
CA VAL A 23 3.87 32.06 2.43
C VAL A 23 4.55 33.18 3.21
N GLY A 24 4.79 34.35 2.59
CA GLY A 24 5.51 35.47 3.21
C GLY A 24 4.74 36.13 4.36
N PRO A 25 3.51 36.61 4.15
CA PRO A 25 2.74 37.31 5.17
C PRO A 25 2.04 36.38 6.17
N THR A 26 1.98 35.08 5.95
CA THR A 26 1.27 34.14 6.83
C THR A 26 2.22 33.56 7.88
N PRO A 27 2.02 33.87 9.19
CA PRO A 27 2.84 33.32 10.25
C PRO A 27 2.85 31.78 10.27
N MET A 28 3.95 31.18 10.75
CA MET A 28 4.02 29.71 10.89
C MET A 28 2.96 29.17 11.87
N ALA A 29 2.71 29.91 12.96
CA ALA A 29 1.65 29.56 13.88
C ALA A 29 0.27 29.76 13.23
N GLY A 30 -0.57 28.75 13.32
CA GLY A 30 -1.93 28.76 12.75
C GLY A 30 -2.02 28.43 11.27
N ARG A 31 -0.94 27.97 10.60
CA ARG A 31 -1.04 27.41 9.24
C ARG A 31 -1.76 26.06 9.26
N HIS A 32 -2.70 25.91 8.34
CA HIS A 32 -3.34 24.64 8.03
C HIS A 32 -2.76 24.09 6.72
N ASP A 33 -1.50 23.66 6.76
CA ASP A 33 -0.73 23.21 5.60
C ASP A 33 -1.00 21.72 5.33
N ALA A 34 -1.80 21.43 4.30
CA ALA A 34 -2.17 20.08 3.91
C ALA A 34 -0.97 19.23 3.49
N LEU A 35 0.05 19.84 2.85
CA LEU A 35 1.24 19.11 2.40
C LEU A 35 2.15 18.71 3.57
N CYS A 36 2.31 19.55 4.57
CA CYS A 36 3.04 19.22 5.78
C CYS A 36 2.35 18.08 6.56
N ALA A 37 1.01 18.08 6.63
CA ALA A 37 0.26 16.98 7.22
C ALA A 37 0.45 15.67 6.43
N ALA A 38 0.33 15.73 5.10
CA ALA A 38 0.55 14.58 4.21
C ALA A 38 1.97 14.00 4.36
N ALA A 39 2.99 14.85 4.45
CA ALA A 39 4.39 14.41 4.62
C ALA A 39 4.59 13.58 5.89
N GLU A 40 4.00 13.97 7.02
CA GLU A 40 4.05 13.18 8.25
C GLU A 40 3.31 11.86 8.10
N MET A 41 2.16 11.84 7.43
CA MET A 41 1.38 10.63 7.16
C MET A 41 2.14 9.66 6.25
N ILE A 42 2.82 10.16 5.22
CA ILE A 42 3.64 9.36 4.30
C ILE A 42 4.79 8.67 5.06
N ILE A 43 5.40 9.36 6.02
CA ILE A 43 6.41 8.74 6.90
C ILE A 43 5.80 7.60 7.71
N LYS A 44 4.57 7.75 8.22
CA LYS A 44 3.86 6.67 8.94
C LYS A 44 3.59 5.45 8.06
N VAL A 45 3.28 5.65 6.78
CA VAL A 45 3.16 4.54 5.80
C VAL A 45 4.50 3.83 5.62
N ASN A 46 5.60 4.56 5.49
CA ASN A 46 6.93 3.99 5.33
C ASN A 46 7.40 3.20 6.57
N GLU A 47 7.04 3.65 7.77
CA GLU A 47 7.37 2.98 9.04
C GLU A 47 6.47 1.76 9.34
N LEU A 48 5.34 1.62 8.64
CA LEU A 48 4.31 0.63 8.92
C LEU A 48 4.81 -0.82 8.90
N PRO A 49 5.60 -1.29 7.90
CA PRO A 49 6.09 -2.66 7.86
C PRO A 49 6.89 -3.04 9.11
N ASP A 50 7.76 -2.17 9.58
CA ASP A 50 8.57 -2.41 10.78
C ASP A 50 7.71 -2.46 12.04
N ARG A 51 6.75 -1.53 12.18
CA ARG A 51 5.79 -1.51 13.31
C ARG A 51 4.93 -2.77 13.37
N MET A 52 4.61 -3.34 12.21
CA MET A 52 3.79 -4.54 12.09
C MET A 52 4.60 -5.85 12.13
N GLY A 53 5.91 -5.80 12.40
CA GLY A 53 6.77 -6.99 12.54
C GLY A 53 7.23 -7.59 11.22
N GLY A 54 7.34 -6.80 10.15
CA GLY A 54 7.80 -7.25 8.83
C GLY A 54 6.78 -8.13 8.06
N ASN A 55 7.24 -8.77 7.00
CA ASN A 55 6.43 -9.63 6.12
C ASN A 55 5.22 -8.91 5.48
N MET A 56 5.34 -7.61 5.27
CA MET A 56 4.43 -6.79 4.50
C MET A 56 5.19 -5.66 3.83
N VAL A 57 4.59 -5.05 2.83
CA VAL A 57 5.08 -3.82 2.21
C VAL A 57 3.98 -2.78 2.20
N ALA A 58 4.37 -1.50 2.31
CA ALA A 58 3.46 -0.38 2.21
C ALA A 58 4.13 0.77 1.46
N THR A 59 3.38 1.44 0.60
CA THR A 59 3.93 2.50 -0.26
C THR A 59 2.89 3.58 -0.53
N VAL A 60 3.35 4.82 -0.60
CA VAL A 60 2.63 5.93 -1.23
C VAL A 60 3.20 6.10 -2.63
N GLY A 61 2.43 5.71 -3.66
CA GLY A 61 2.87 5.71 -5.05
C GLY A 61 2.47 6.96 -5.82
N GLU A 62 1.43 7.66 -5.37
CA GLU A 62 0.90 8.87 -6.00
C GLU A 62 0.66 9.95 -4.95
N ILE A 63 1.00 11.20 -5.29
CA ILE A 63 0.68 12.40 -4.51
C ILE A 63 0.34 13.54 -5.45
N GLN A 64 -0.76 14.22 -5.18
CA GLN A 64 -1.18 15.44 -5.86
C GLN A 64 -1.32 16.57 -4.85
N ASN A 65 -0.74 17.72 -5.15
CA ASN A 65 -0.69 18.89 -4.28
C ASN A 65 -1.32 20.11 -4.97
N TYR A 66 -2.15 20.85 -4.28
CA TYR A 66 -2.84 22.04 -4.78
C TYR A 66 -2.58 23.25 -3.84
N PRO A 67 -2.43 24.44 -4.43
CA PRO A 67 -2.41 24.78 -5.86
C PRO A 67 -1.07 24.47 -6.54
N ASN A 68 -0.13 23.81 -5.88
CA ASN A 68 1.19 23.45 -6.38
C ASN A 68 2.01 24.65 -6.85
N SER A 69 2.00 25.71 -6.05
CA SER A 69 2.69 26.96 -6.31
C SER A 69 3.77 27.23 -5.25
N ARG A 70 4.94 27.69 -5.68
CA ARG A 70 6.13 27.90 -4.82
C ARG A 70 5.86 28.80 -3.61
N ASN A 71 4.96 29.78 -3.74
CA ASN A 71 4.71 30.82 -2.76
C ASN A 71 3.32 30.77 -2.11
N ILE A 72 2.60 29.65 -2.25
CA ILE A 72 1.27 29.42 -1.66
C ILE A 72 1.34 28.19 -0.75
N ILE A 73 0.79 28.31 0.45
CA ILE A 73 0.59 27.21 1.39
C ILE A 73 -0.45 26.25 0.78
N PRO A 74 -0.17 24.95 0.66
CA PRO A 74 -1.11 24.01 0.07
C PRO A 74 -2.40 23.86 0.87
N ASP A 75 -3.54 23.97 0.17
CA ASP A 75 -4.87 23.81 0.74
C ASP A 75 -5.50 22.45 0.47
N LYS A 76 -4.92 21.66 -0.42
CA LYS A 76 -5.42 20.31 -0.70
C LYS A 76 -4.29 19.39 -1.13
N VAL A 77 -4.29 18.19 -0.54
CA VAL A 77 -3.42 17.08 -0.96
C VAL A 77 -4.25 15.82 -1.11
N HIS A 78 -4.00 15.09 -2.17
CA HIS A 78 -4.46 13.74 -2.39
C HIS A 78 -3.23 12.82 -2.49
N PHE A 79 -3.24 11.69 -1.79
CA PHE A 79 -2.24 10.64 -1.97
C PHE A 79 -2.86 9.25 -1.81
N THR A 80 -2.19 8.25 -2.38
CA THR A 80 -2.62 6.86 -2.33
C THR A 80 -1.77 6.03 -1.37
N VAL A 81 -2.37 5.00 -0.78
CA VAL A 81 -1.66 4.02 0.05
C VAL A 81 -1.91 2.62 -0.52
N ASP A 82 -0.83 1.89 -0.79
CA ASP A 82 -0.83 0.47 -1.19
C ASP A 82 -0.25 -0.36 -0.05
N ILE A 83 -1.01 -1.33 0.47
CA ILE A 83 -0.58 -2.27 1.51
C ILE A 83 -0.69 -3.68 0.96
N ARG A 84 0.40 -4.48 1.09
CA ARG A 84 0.43 -5.88 0.67
C ARG A 84 0.98 -6.77 1.76
N SER A 85 0.32 -7.90 2.00
CA SER A 85 0.68 -8.88 3.02
C SER A 85 0.25 -10.28 2.59
N TRP A 86 0.87 -11.31 3.17
CA TRP A 86 0.35 -12.69 3.10
C TRP A 86 -0.82 -12.93 4.06
N ASP A 87 -1.02 -12.07 5.03
CA ASP A 87 -2.04 -12.14 6.08
C ASP A 87 -3.00 -10.94 5.91
N ASP A 88 -4.24 -11.23 5.51
CA ASP A 88 -5.29 -10.22 5.28
C ASP A 88 -5.65 -9.49 6.56
N ASP A 89 -5.78 -10.20 7.68
CA ASP A 89 -6.10 -9.60 8.97
C ASP A 89 -4.99 -8.64 9.42
N LYS A 90 -3.73 -8.99 9.14
CA LYS A 90 -2.59 -8.11 9.39
C LYS A 90 -2.65 -6.85 8.55
N ALA A 91 -3.01 -6.95 7.28
CA ALA A 91 -3.18 -5.79 6.40
C ALA A 91 -4.31 -4.87 6.89
N LEU A 92 -5.43 -5.43 7.35
CA LEU A 92 -6.53 -4.66 7.93
C LEU A 92 -6.13 -3.94 9.24
N ARG A 93 -5.46 -4.64 10.16
CA ARG A 93 -4.94 -4.01 11.40
C ARG A 93 -3.91 -2.92 11.11
N ALA A 94 -3.10 -3.11 10.07
CA ALA A 94 -2.13 -2.12 9.63
C ALA A 94 -2.81 -0.84 9.14
N TRP A 95 -3.87 -0.97 8.35
CA TRP A 95 -4.68 0.17 7.93
C TRP A 95 -5.37 0.86 9.11
N ASP A 96 -5.94 0.10 10.06
CA ASP A 96 -6.55 0.68 11.26
C ASP A 96 -5.54 1.48 12.08
N SER A 97 -4.30 1.00 12.20
CA SER A 97 -3.22 1.74 12.85
C SER A 97 -2.87 3.04 12.11
N LEU A 98 -2.81 3.02 10.76
CA LEU A 98 -2.59 4.23 9.97
C LEU A 98 -3.73 5.23 10.09
N LYS A 99 -4.99 4.76 10.08
CA LYS A 99 -6.15 5.65 10.27
C LYS A 99 -6.05 6.43 11.58
N ALA A 100 -5.65 5.77 12.67
CA ALA A 100 -5.47 6.42 13.96
C ALA A 100 -4.34 7.47 13.93
N ASP A 101 -3.18 7.13 13.34
CA ASP A 101 -2.08 8.07 13.16
C ASP A 101 -2.49 9.27 12.30
N PHE A 102 -3.17 9.01 11.19
CA PHE A 102 -3.59 10.04 10.24
C PHE A 102 -4.60 11.00 10.88
N GLN A 103 -5.56 10.46 11.63
CA GLN A 103 -6.53 11.27 12.36
C GLN A 103 -5.85 12.19 13.38
N ALA A 104 -4.91 11.66 14.17
CA ALA A 104 -4.15 12.44 15.16
C ALA A 104 -3.30 13.55 14.50
N ILE A 105 -2.68 13.26 13.35
CA ILE A 105 -1.93 14.26 12.58
C ILE A 105 -2.86 15.34 12.03
N ALA A 106 -3.99 14.94 11.43
CA ALA A 106 -4.99 15.83 10.88
C ALA A 106 -5.54 16.79 11.93
N GLU A 107 -5.92 16.30 13.09
CA GLU A 107 -6.40 17.10 14.24
C GLU A 107 -5.34 18.09 14.71
N ARG A 108 -4.11 17.64 14.94
CA ARG A 108 -3.01 18.50 15.39
C ARG A 108 -2.66 19.59 14.38
N ARG A 109 -2.75 19.30 13.08
CA ARG A 109 -2.46 20.23 11.98
C ARG A 109 -3.65 21.07 11.58
N GLY A 110 -4.87 20.80 12.08
CA GLY A 110 -6.09 21.47 11.69
C GLY A 110 -6.43 21.26 10.20
N THR A 111 -6.13 20.07 9.67
CA THR A 111 -6.34 19.70 8.26
C THR A 111 -7.37 18.57 8.18
N PRO A 112 -8.67 18.87 7.94
CA PRO A 112 -9.68 17.84 7.74
C PRO A 112 -9.23 16.75 6.78
N ILE A 113 -9.54 15.50 7.10
CA ILE A 113 -9.10 14.32 6.36
C ILE A 113 -10.29 13.46 5.92
N ARG A 114 -10.23 12.94 4.70
CA ARG A 114 -11.09 11.88 4.20
C ARG A 114 -10.24 10.72 3.72
N MET A 115 -10.62 9.51 4.13
CA MET A 115 -9.95 8.26 3.77
C MET A 115 -10.97 7.31 3.17
N GLU A 116 -10.63 6.66 2.07
CA GLU A 116 -11.52 5.77 1.34
C GLU A 116 -10.74 4.52 0.91
N GLU A 117 -11.33 3.33 1.08
CA GLU A 117 -10.83 2.11 0.45
C GLU A 117 -11.31 2.09 -0.99
N THR A 118 -10.37 2.04 -1.93
CA THR A 118 -10.68 2.08 -3.37
C THR A 118 -10.63 0.69 -4.01
N TRP A 119 -9.82 -0.20 -3.48
CA TRP A 119 -9.75 -1.57 -3.98
C TRP A 119 -9.14 -2.52 -2.94
N ARG A 120 -9.67 -3.77 -2.93
CA ARG A 120 -9.16 -4.85 -2.10
C ARG A 120 -9.19 -6.17 -2.85
N VAL A 121 -8.09 -6.91 -2.77
CA VAL A 121 -8.00 -8.32 -3.16
C VAL A 121 -7.37 -9.08 -2.01
N GLU A 122 -8.02 -10.16 -1.56
CA GLU A 122 -7.49 -11.04 -0.53
C GLU A 122 -6.27 -11.83 -1.05
N HIS A 123 -5.41 -12.32 -0.14
CA HIS A 123 -4.32 -13.18 -0.53
C HIS A 123 -4.85 -14.45 -1.23
N ALA A 124 -4.12 -14.94 -2.21
CA ALA A 124 -4.51 -16.11 -3.00
C ALA A 124 -3.49 -17.24 -2.84
N PRO A 125 -3.69 -18.18 -1.89
CA PRO A 125 -2.85 -19.37 -1.78
C PRO A 125 -3.18 -20.30 -2.95
N PHE A 126 -2.15 -20.78 -3.64
CA PHE A 126 -2.31 -21.70 -4.76
C PHE A 126 -2.47 -23.16 -4.31
N ASP A 127 -2.96 -24.03 -5.21
CA ASP A 127 -3.11 -25.45 -4.95
C ASP A 127 -1.74 -26.11 -4.73
N ASP A 128 -1.51 -26.65 -3.53
CA ASP A 128 -0.22 -27.24 -3.12
C ASP A 128 0.22 -28.38 -4.04
N ARG A 129 -0.72 -29.16 -4.60
CA ARG A 129 -0.40 -30.28 -5.51
C ARG A 129 0.14 -29.77 -6.82
N LEU A 130 -0.44 -28.69 -7.36
CA LEU A 130 0.01 -28.06 -8.60
C LEU A 130 1.36 -27.36 -8.39
N VAL A 131 1.52 -26.62 -7.30
CA VAL A 131 2.79 -25.98 -6.93
C VAL A 131 3.90 -27.02 -6.80
N LYS A 132 3.64 -28.12 -6.07
CA LYS A 132 4.58 -29.23 -5.91
C LYS A 132 4.94 -29.84 -7.27
N ARG A 133 3.94 -30.09 -8.13
CA ARG A 133 4.18 -30.65 -9.49
C ARG A 133 5.06 -29.76 -10.35
N VAL A 134 4.89 -28.43 -10.26
CA VAL A 134 5.76 -27.47 -10.98
C VAL A 134 7.21 -27.56 -10.47
N LEU A 135 7.41 -27.63 -9.15
CA LEU A 135 8.75 -27.78 -8.55
C LEU A 135 9.41 -29.10 -9.00
N GLU A 136 8.70 -30.23 -8.88
CA GLU A 136 9.18 -31.55 -9.33
C GLU A 136 9.54 -31.55 -10.83
N SER A 137 8.70 -30.94 -11.67
CA SER A 137 8.98 -30.86 -13.11
C SER A 137 10.21 -30.01 -13.44
N ALA A 138 10.43 -28.93 -12.68
CA ALA A 138 11.65 -28.13 -12.82
C ALA A 138 12.90 -28.94 -12.47
N ASP A 139 12.85 -29.73 -11.37
CA ASP A 139 13.94 -30.59 -10.94
C ASP A 139 14.21 -31.71 -11.95
N GLU A 140 13.15 -32.40 -12.45
CA GLU A 140 13.25 -33.45 -13.50
C GLU A 140 13.93 -32.92 -14.78
N LEU A 141 13.71 -31.64 -15.11
CA LEU A 141 14.31 -30.99 -16.28
C LEU A 141 15.70 -30.38 -15.99
N GLY A 142 16.22 -30.52 -14.77
CA GLY A 142 17.49 -29.93 -14.35
C GLY A 142 17.50 -28.40 -14.32
N LEU A 143 16.30 -27.76 -14.19
CA LEU A 143 16.16 -26.32 -14.11
C LEU A 143 16.28 -25.81 -12.67
N SER A 144 17.07 -24.77 -12.47
CA SER A 144 17.09 -24.08 -11.19
C SER A 144 15.71 -23.48 -10.89
N ASN A 145 15.23 -23.66 -9.66
CA ASN A 145 13.95 -23.14 -9.24
C ASN A 145 14.03 -22.42 -7.89
N TYR A 146 13.03 -21.59 -7.61
CA TYR A 146 12.92 -20.82 -6.37
C TYR A 146 11.47 -20.78 -5.90
N TYR A 147 11.21 -21.31 -4.70
CA TYR A 147 9.89 -21.26 -4.06
C TYR A 147 9.68 -19.90 -3.41
N MET A 148 8.58 -19.21 -3.73
CA MET A 148 8.38 -17.83 -3.35
C MET A 148 6.90 -17.46 -3.16
N VAL A 149 6.63 -16.20 -2.84
CA VAL A 149 5.31 -15.58 -2.90
C VAL A 149 5.35 -14.49 -3.97
N SER A 150 4.28 -14.36 -4.76
CA SER A 150 4.16 -13.20 -5.66
C SER A 150 3.74 -11.96 -4.88
N GLY A 151 4.53 -10.90 -4.98
CA GLY A 151 4.19 -9.59 -4.46
C GLY A 151 3.32 -8.75 -5.40
N ALA A 152 3.18 -9.16 -6.67
CA ALA A 152 2.36 -8.49 -7.67
C ALA A 152 0.97 -9.13 -7.77
N GLY A 153 -0.03 -8.33 -8.11
CA GLY A 153 -1.36 -8.83 -8.47
C GLY A 153 -1.34 -9.52 -9.84
N HIS A 154 -2.11 -10.59 -9.99
CA HIS A 154 -2.23 -11.37 -11.24
C HIS A 154 -3.66 -11.85 -11.42
N ASP A 155 -4.08 -12.06 -12.66
CA ASP A 155 -5.36 -12.68 -12.99
C ASP A 155 -5.54 -14.08 -12.37
N ALA A 156 -4.42 -14.73 -12.04
CA ALA A 156 -4.41 -15.99 -11.31
C ALA A 156 -5.09 -15.91 -9.93
N SER A 157 -5.19 -14.73 -9.31
CA SER A 157 -5.97 -14.53 -8.06
C SER A 157 -7.45 -14.83 -8.29
N TYR A 158 -7.99 -14.42 -9.43
CA TYR A 158 -9.38 -14.67 -9.80
C TYR A 158 -9.59 -16.11 -10.27
N MET A 159 -8.65 -16.65 -11.04
CA MET A 159 -8.70 -18.06 -11.47
C MET A 159 -8.69 -19.02 -10.27
N ASN A 160 -7.91 -18.68 -9.25
CA ASN A 160 -7.81 -19.47 -8.02
C ASN A 160 -9.13 -19.57 -7.23
N GLN A 161 -10.09 -18.67 -7.48
CA GLN A 161 -11.42 -18.72 -6.85
C GLN A 161 -12.35 -19.75 -7.50
N ILE A 162 -12.06 -20.19 -8.74
CA ILE A 162 -12.93 -21.07 -9.53
C ILE A 162 -12.28 -22.42 -9.88
N CYS A 163 -10.97 -22.53 -9.82
CA CYS A 163 -10.26 -23.78 -10.09
C CYS A 163 -8.90 -23.84 -9.38
N PRO A 164 -8.35 -25.06 -9.14
CA PRO A 164 -6.98 -25.22 -8.66
C PRO A 164 -5.99 -24.50 -9.59
N THR A 165 -5.14 -23.66 -9.04
CA THR A 165 -4.28 -22.76 -9.81
C THR A 165 -2.83 -22.86 -9.32
N ALA A 166 -1.87 -22.69 -10.22
CA ALA A 166 -0.47 -22.44 -9.96
C ALA A 166 0.10 -21.47 -10.98
N MET A 167 1.26 -20.89 -10.68
CA MET A 167 1.97 -19.98 -11.59
C MET A 167 3.44 -20.40 -11.74
N VAL A 168 4.02 -20.05 -12.87
CA VAL A 168 5.44 -20.20 -13.16
C VAL A 168 6.00 -18.85 -13.55
N PHE A 169 7.03 -18.40 -12.83
CA PHE A 169 7.79 -17.20 -13.19
C PHE A 169 9.03 -17.60 -13.98
N VAL A 170 9.25 -16.92 -15.08
CA VAL A 170 10.45 -17.04 -15.90
C VAL A 170 11.33 -15.80 -15.72
N PRO A 171 12.68 -15.91 -15.88
CA PRO A 171 13.52 -14.73 -15.92
C PRO A 171 13.12 -13.80 -17.07
N SER A 172 13.10 -12.50 -16.80
CA SER A 172 12.78 -11.45 -17.79
C SER A 172 14.00 -10.56 -18.05
#